data_743b999064f8750a9c5174d2d016fb73
#
_entry.id   743b999064f8750a9c5174d2d016fb73
#
_cell.length_a   1.000
_cell.length_b   1.000
_cell.length_c   1.000
_cell.angle_alpha   90.00
_cell.angle_beta   90.00
_cell.angle_gamma   90.00
#
_symmetry.space_group_name_H-M   'P 1'
#
loop_
_entity.id
_entity.type
_entity.pdbx_description
1 polymer ?
#
loop_
_entity_poly.entity_id
_entity_poly.type
_entity_poly.pdbx_seq_one_letter_code
_entity_poly.pdbx_strand_id
1 'polypeptide(L)'
;AIISGVVAGGAGTLFYFGMTLVTLIRTKHPWLIFLLPFGGLVIVGCYRLLHDEHDTGTNLVISAIHSDDNLPLKMAPLIFISTLITHLFGGSAGREGAALQLGGSIGNGIGKLFHFDDKDKHIMIMCGMSACFSALFGTPMAAAIFSMEVVSVGIMYYAALVPCVISSLVAHGIAVSFGISQELFLIDSIPSFGIGNAVRISVLAILCAGISILFCVMLHQSEALYKHFFKNPYVRVFVGGCIVIVLTLLVGNQNYNGTGVNIIAQCIDGTVRPEAFLLK
;
A
#
# COMPACT_ATOMS: atom_id res chain seq x y z
N ALA A 1 11.66 11.20 15.47
CA ALA A 1 10.30 10.67 15.57
C ALA A 1 9.23 11.75 15.36
N ILE A 2 9.17 12.84 16.16
CA ILE A 2 8.14 13.88 16.02
C ILE A 2 8.19 14.54 14.63
N ILE A 3 9.37 14.97 14.19
CA ILE A 3 9.54 15.60 12.85
C ILE A 3 9.11 14.61 11.75
N SER A 4 9.49 13.34 11.86
CA SER A 4 9.06 12.31 10.92
C SER A 4 7.54 12.14 10.95
N GLY A 5 6.93 12.14 12.14
CA GLY A 5 5.47 12.11 12.32
C GLY A 5 4.76 13.28 11.62
N VAL A 6 5.31 14.49 11.74
CA VAL A 6 4.74 15.69 11.09
C VAL A 6 4.88 15.62 9.56
N VAL A 7 6.09 15.37 9.06
CA VAL A 7 6.36 15.44 7.61
C VAL A 7 5.76 14.23 6.87
N ALA A 8 6.03 13.01 7.33
CA ALA A 8 5.50 11.81 6.70
C ALA A 8 3.98 11.65 6.95
N GLY A 9 3.49 12.06 8.15
CA GLY A 9 2.06 12.10 8.45
C GLY A 9 1.32 13.11 7.58
N GLY A 10 1.88 14.31 7.38
CA GLY A 10 1.34 15.30 6.45
C GLY A 10 1.28 14.79 5.01
N ALA A 11 2.35 14.14 4.55
CA ALA A 11 2.40 13.50 3.22
C ALA A 11 1.36 12.37 3.09
N GLY A 12 1.21 11.53 4.13
CA GLY A 12 0.19 10.48 4.19
C GLY A 12 -1.24 11.02 4.17
N THR A 13 -1.48 12.12 4.90
CA THR A 13 -2.75 12.86 4.89
C THR A 13 -3.08 13.39 3.49
N LEU A 14 -2.11 14.02 2.82
CA LEU A 14 -2.26 14.49 1.45
C LEU A 14 -2.53 13.34 0.48
N PHE A 15 -1.84 12.21 0.69
CA PHE A 15 -2.05 11.00 -0.10
C PHE A 15 -3.46 10.43 0.06
N TYR A 16 -4.00 10.42 1.28
CA TYR A 16 -5.38 10.02 1.56
C TYR A 16 -6.39 10.88 0.76
N PHE A 17 -6.26 12.21 0.81
CA PHE A 17 -7.14 13.09 0.04
C PHE A 17 -6.98 12.89 -1.47
N GLY A 18 -5.76 12.73 -1.95
CA GLY A 18 -5.49 12.41 -3.35
C GLY A 18 -6.19 11.12 -3.77
N MET A 19 -6.07 10.05 -2.98
CA MET A 19 -6.71 8.76 -3.24
C MET A 19 -8.25 8.86 -3.23
N THR A 20 -8.81 9.59 -2.29
CA THR A 20 -10.25 9.83 -2.20
C THR A 20 -10.75 10.58 -3.43
N LEU A 21 -10.03 11.64 -3.82
CA LEU A 21 -10.38 12.46 -4.99
C LEU A 21 -10.36 11.65 -6.29
N VAL A 22 -9.28 10.90 -6.55
CA VAL A 22 -9.18 10.10 -7.79
C VAL A 22 -10.20 8.97 -7.82
N THR A 23 -10.53 8.38 -6.67
CA THR A 23 -11.57 7.37 -6.56
C THR A 23 -12.95 7.97 -6.86
N LEU A 24 -13.24 9.16 -6.36
CA LEU A 24 -14.50 9.88 -6.63
C LEU A 24 -14.62 10.24 -8.13
N ILE A 25 -13.54 10.73 -8.75
CA ILE A 25 -13.51 11.04 -10.18
C ILE A 25 -13.76 9.78 -11.01
N ARG A 26 -13.08 8.68 -10.68
CA ARG A 26 -13.24 7.40 -11.37
C ARG A 26 -14.67 6.87 -11.28
N THR A 27 -15.28 6.91 -10.10
CA THR A 27 -16.66 6.42 -9.91
C THR A 27 -17.68 7.26 -10.67
N LYS A 28 -17.43 8.56 -10.83
CA LYS A 28 -18.26 9.45 -11.68
C LYS A 28 -18.03 9.25 -13.19
N HIS A 29 -16.84 8.82 -13.57
CA HIS A 29 -16.42 8.67 -14.97
C HIS A 29 -15.89 7.26 -15.27
N PRO A 30 -16.75 6.23 -15.34
CA PRO A 30 -16.34 4.83 -15.54
C PRO A 30 -15.49 4.59 -16.80
N TRP A 31 -15.63 5.44 -17.82
CA TRP A 31 -14.89 5.35 -19.07
C TRP A 31 -13.38 5.57 -18.92
N LEU A 32 -12.94 6.17 -17.79
CA LEU A 32 -11.52 6.40 -17.51
C LEU A 32 -10.67 5.11 -17.51
N ILE A 33 -11.28 3.95 -17.31
CA ILE A 33 -10.58 2.67 -17.37
C ILE A 33 -9.90 2.43 -18.74
N PHE A 34 -10.47 2.94 -19.82
CA PHE A 34 -9.87 2.80 -21.15
C PHE A 34 -8.55 3.57 -21.30
N LEU A 35 -8.27 4.49 -20.40
CA LEU A 35 -7.01 5.23 -20.34
C LEU A 35 -5.95 4.54 -19.46
N LEU A 36 -6.25 3.41 -18.82
CA LEU A 36 -5.31 2.68 -17.96
C LEU A 36 -3.99 2.33 -18.68
N PRO A 37 -3.96 1.83 -19.93
CA PRO A 37 -2.71 1.55 -20.63
C PRO A 37 -1.86 2.82 -20.83
N PHE A 38 -2.49 3.95 -21.13
CA PHE A 38 -1.81 5.23 -21.31
C PHE A 38 -1.30 5.79 -19.98
N GLY A 39 -2.09 5.67 -18.90
CA GLY A 39 -1.65 6.00 -17.55
C GLY A 39 -0.40 5.22 -17.14
N GLY A 40 -0.36 3.93 -17.48
CA GLY A 40 0.81 3.10 -17.27
C GLY A 40 2.04 3.57 -18.06
N LEU A 41 1.88 4.00 -19.30
CA LEU A 41 2.97 4.59 -20.09
C LEU A 41 3.53 5.87 -19.44
N VAL A 42 2.66 6.73 -18.91
CA VAL A 42 3.05 7.93 -18.17
C VAL A 42 3.87 7.56 -16.93
N ILE A 43 3.41 6.56 -16.16
CA ILE A 43 4.12 6.08 -14.96
C ILE A 43 5.53 5.61 -15.34
N VAL A 44 5.66 4.70 -16.32
CA VAL A 44 6.98 4.21 -16.77
C VAL A 44 7.86 5.38 -17.26
N GLY A 45 7.27 6.35 -17.97
CA GLY A 45 7.98 7.55 -18.39
C GLY A 45 8.50 8.38 -17.22
N CYS A 46 7.72 8.57 -16.16
CA CYS A 46 8.13 9.28 -14.95
C CYS A 46 9.28 8.57 -14.23
N TYR A 47 9.21 7.24 -14.09
CA TYR A 47 10.28 6.43 -13.48
C TYR A 47 11.59 6.57 -14.29
N ARG A 48 11.50 6.52 -15.60
CA ARG A 48 12.66 6.67 -16.48
C ARG A 48 13.27 8.07 -16.45
N LEU A 49 12.44 9.11 -16.44
CA LEU A 49 12.89 10.51 -16.33
C LEU A 49 13.68 10.77 -15.05
N LEU A 50 13.28 10.12 -13.95
CA LEU A 50 13.95 10.26 -12.65
C LEU A 50 15.11 9.26 -12.45
N HIS A 51 15.46 8.48 -13.50
CA HIS A 51 16.52 7.44 -13.46
C HIS A 51 16.33 6.45 -12.29
N ASP A 52 15.08 5.98 -12.09
CA ASP A 52 14.71 5.05 -11.04
C ASP A 52 14.13 3.74 -11.64
N GLU A 53 14.74 3.26 -12.74
CA GLU A 53 14.29 2.09 -13.49
C GLU A 53 14.46 0.77 -12.71
N HIS A 54 15.25 0.77 -11.65
CA HIS A 54 15.53 -0.39 -10.79
C HIS A 54 14.70 -0.42 -9.51
N ASP A 55 13.64 0.39 -9.43
CA ASP A 55 12.73 0.35 -8.28
C ASP A 55 12.08 -1.03 -8.18
N THR A 56 12.37 -1.72 -7.07
CA THR A 56 11.81 -3.03 -6.72
C THR A 56 10.55 -2.89 -5.84
N GLY A 57 9.95 -1.70 -5.82
CA GLY A 57 8.77 -1.43 -5.03
C GLY A 57 9.04 -1.45 -3.52
N THR A 58 8.12 -2.01 -2.74
CA THR A 58 8.25 -2.10 -1.28
C THR A 58 9.51 -2.85 -0.85
N ASN A 59 10.02 -3.79 -1.67
CA ASN A 59 11.26 -4.51 -1.40
C ASN A 59 12.48 -3.58 -1.32
N LEU A 60 12.49 -2.46 -2.05
CA LEU A 60 13.58 -1.48 -1.94
C LEU A 60 13.62 -0.82 -0.56
N VAL A 61 12.47 -0.54 0.05
CA VAL A 61 12.42 0.04 1.41
C VAL A 61 12.92 -0.98 2.43
N ILE A 62 12.54 -2.24 2.26
CA ILE A 62 12.96 -3.34 3.14
C ILE A 62 14.48 -3.57 2.98
N SER A 63 14.99 -3.60 1.76
CA SER A 63 16.44 -3.78 1.51
C SER A 63 17.24 -2.59 2.02
N ALA A 64 16.74 -1.37 1.94
CA ALA A 64 17.41 -0.18 2.48
C ALA A 64 17.63 -0.22 4.00
N ILE A 65 16.84 -1.02 4.72
CA ILE A 65 17.03 -1.21 6.16
C ILE A 65 18.02 -2.35 6.45
N HIS A 66 18.16 -3.33 5.53
CA HIS A 66 19.03 -4.49 5.73
C HIS A 66 20.42 -4.33 5.11
N SER A 67 20.52 -3.65 3.97
CA SER A 67 21.72 -3.66 3.10
C SER A 67 22.31 -2.28 2.86
N ASP A 68 21.92 -1.26 3.60
CA ASP A 68 22.31 0.14 3.39
C ASP A 68 22.07 0.64 1.94
N ASP A 69 21.14 -0.01 1.23
CA ASP A 69 20.73 0.45 -0.08
C ASP A 69 20.19 1.87 -0.02
N ASN A 70 20.54 2.65 -1.02
CA ASN A 70 20.15 4.05 -1.05
C ASN A 70 18.66 4.19 -1.39
N LEU A 71 17.83 4.57 -0.41
CA LEU A 71 16.44 4.94 -0.61
C LEU A 71 16.34 6.43 -0.98
N PRO A 72 16.17 6.78 -2.25
CA PRO A 72 16.17 8.18 -2.66
C PRO A 72 14.88 8.90 -2.28
N LEU A 73 14.99 10.17 -1.83
CA LEU A 73 13.82 10.99 -1.51
C LEU A 73 12.92 11.24 -2.73
N LYS A 74 13.48 11.22 -3.96
CA LYS A 74 12.73 11.35 -5.22
C LYS A 74 11.67 10.24 -5.42
N MET A 75 11.82 9.10 -4.75
CA MET A 75 10.81 8.02 -4.77
C MET A 75 9.49 8.46 -4.14
N ALA A 76 9.50 9.32 -3.12
CA ALA A 76 8.29 9.77 -2.45
C ALA A 76 7.27 10.43 -3.42
N PRO A 77 7.61 11.49 -4.19
CA PRO A 77 6.67 12.05 -5.16
C PRO A 77 6.35 11.09 -6.31
N LEU A 78 7.28 10.21 -6.68
CA LEU A 78 7.10 9.28 -7.76
C LEU A 78 6.04 8.24 -7.42
N ILE A 79 6.13 7.58 -6.26
CA ILE A 79 5.14 6.60 -5.81
C ILE A 79 3.77 7.26 -5.53
N PHE A 80 3.78 8.49 -5.01
CA PHE A 80 2.58 9.27 -4.79
C PHE A 80 1.81 9.47 -6.09
N ILE A 81 2.45 10.02 -7.12
CA ILE A 81 1.83 10.33 -8.42
C ILE A 81 1.43 9.04 -9.16
N SER A 82 2.30 8.04 -9.21
CA SER A 82 2.03 6.78 -9.91
C SER A 82 0.86 6.01 -9.31
N THR A 83 0.73 6.02 -7.98
CA THR A 83 -0.40 5.39 -7.30
C THR A 83 -1.72 6.13 -7.60
N LEU A 84 -1.72 7.46 -7.58
CA LEU A 84 -2.90 8.25 -7.95
C LEU A 84 -3.32 8.00 -9.41
N ILE A 85 -2.36 7.95 -10.35
CA ILE A 85 -2.64 7.65 -11.77
C ILE A 85 -3.24 6.24 -11.91
N THR A 86 -2.66 5.25 -11.24
CA THR A 86 -3.15 3.86 -11.27
C THR A 86 -4.60 3.77 -10.79
N HIS A 87 -4.93 4.43 -9.67
CA HIS A 87 -6.27 4.39 -9.11
C HIS A 87 -7.27 5.24 -9.89
N LEU A 88 -6.84 6.36 -10.47
CA LEU A 88 -7.67 7.21 -11.33
C LEU A 88 -8.18 6.42 -12.54
N PHE A 89 -7.32 5.62 -13.15
CA PHE A 89 -7.66 4.82 -14.33
C PHE A 89 -8.17 3.40 -14.00
N GLY A 90 -8.42 3.11 -12.73
CA GLY A 90 -9.09 1.86 -12.33
C GLY A 90 -8.18 0.64 -12.26
N GLY A 91 -6.87 0.82 -12.12
CA GLY A 91 -5.98 -0.29 -11.80
C GLY A 91 -6.36 -0.95 -10.48
N SER A 92 -6.32 -2.28 -10.43
CA SER A 92 -6.58 -3.03 -9.19
C SER A 92 -5.27 -3.13 -8.40
N ALA A 93 -5.10 -2.24 -7.43
CA ALA A 93 -3.89 -2.15 -6.61
C ALA A 93 -4.24 -1.73 -5.17
N GLY A 94 -3.41 -2.15 -4.23
CA GLY A 94 -3.45 -1.68 -2.84
C GLY A 94 -2.75 -0.32 -2.69
N ARG A 95 -2.95 0.30 -1.55
CA ARG A 95 -2.32 1.58 -1.16
C ARG A 95 -1.29 1.40 -0.03
N GLU A 96 -1.21 0.19 0.51
CA GLU A 96 -0.39 -0.14 1.68
C GLU A 96 1.11 -0.03 1.36
N GLY A 97 1.55 -0.68 0.28
CA GLY A 97 2.93 -0.62 -0.16
C GLY A 97 3.38 0.79 -0.56
N ALA A 98 2.48 1.56 -1.19
CA ALA A 98 2.74 2.95 -1.53
C ALA A 98 2.92 3.82 -0.28
N ALA A 99 2.12 3.60 0.78
CA ALA A 99 2.27 4.31 2.05
C ALA A 99 3.62 4.01 2.72
N LEU A 100 4.06 2.75 2.69
CA LEU A 100 5.37 2.35 3.22
C LEU A 100 6.53 2.99 2.45
N GLN A 101 6.47 2.96 1.11
CA GLN A 101 7.49 3.57 0.27
C GLN A 101 7.56 5.09 0.44
N LEU A 102 6.41 5.75 0.44
CA LEU A 102 6.29 7.18 0.66
C LEU A 102 6.87 7.57 2.02
N GLY A 103 6.41 6.91 3.08
CA GLY A 103 6.86 7.19 4.44
C GLY A 103 8.33 6.84 4.67
N GLY A 104 8.79 5.69 4.19
CA GLY A 104 10.18 5.23 4.31
C GLY A 104 11.15 6.16 3.60
N SER A 105 10.81 6.59 2.38
CA SER A 105 11.63 7.55 1.61
C SER A 105 11.75 8.91 2.30
N ILE A 106 10.65 9.42 2.87
CA ILE A 106 10.65 10.65 3.68
C ILE A 106 11.50 10.46 4.94
N GLY A 107 11.31 9.34 5.66
CA GLY A 107 12.07 9.02 6.86
C GLY A 107 13.58 8.97 6.60
N ASN A 108 14.00 8.30 5.51
CA ASN A 108 15.40 8.28 5.08
C ASN A 108 15.92 9.68 4.71
N GLY A 109 15.10 10.47 4.01
CA GLY A 109 15.43 11.86 3.68
C GLY A 109 15.70 12.70 4.94
N ILE A 110 14.87 12.55 5.98
CA ILE A 110 15.05 13.21 7.27
C ILE A 110 16.33 12.71 7.96
N GLY A 111 16.57 11.39 7.97
CA GLY A 111 17.80 10.80 8.55
C GLY A 111 19.07 11.35 7.89
N LYS A 112 19.07 11.50 6.57
CA LYS A 112 20.19 12.12 5.82
C LYS A 112 20.34 13.60 6.12
N LEU A 113 19.24 14.35 6.21
CA LEU A 113 19.27 15.78 6.52
C LEU A 113 19.90 16.07 7.89
N PHE A 114 19.63 15.22 8.88
CA PHE A 114 20.19 15.35 10.23
C PHE A 114 21.53 14.63 10.40
N HIS A 115 22.08 14.04 9.34
CA HIS A 115 23.37 13.31 9.36
C HIS A 115 23.41 12.19 10.41
N PHE A 116 22.32 11.47 10.58
CA PHE A 116 22.26 10.33 11.48
C PHE A 116 23.15 9.19 10.97
N ASP A 117 23.64 8.37 11.91
CA ASP A 117 24.32 7.12 11.59
C ASP A 117 23.36 6.09 10.92
N ASP A 118 23.88 4.99 10.41
CA ASP A 118 23.09 4.04 9.66
C ASP A 118 22.00 3.39 10.52
N LYS A 119 22.27 3.13 11.80
CA LYS A 119 21.28 2.56 12.73
C LYS A 119 20.12 3.52 12.98
N ASP A 120 20.41 4.78 13.21
CA ASP A 120 19.41 5.82 13.43
C ASP A 120 18.63 6.13 12.13
N LYS A 121 19.29 6.04 10.95
CA LYS A 121 18.58 6.13 9.66
C LYS A 121 17.56 5.01 9.50
N HIS A 122 17.90 3.77 9.86
CA HIS A 122 16.96 2.65 9.81
C HIS A 122 15.75 2.90 10.71
N ILE A 123 15.96 3.43 11.91
CA ILE A 123 14.87 3.84 12.81
C ILE A 123 14.02 4.95 12.16
N MET A 124 14.65 5.93 11.50
CA MET A 124 13.95 7.02 10.85
C MET A 124 13.11 6.55 9.66
N ILE A 125 13.59 5.57 8.89
CA ILE A 125 12.81 4.92 7.82
C ILE A 125 11.55 4.27 8.42
N MET A 126 11.70 3.46 9.48
CA MET A 126 10.57 2.83 10.17
C MET A 126 9.59 3.86 10.77
N CYS A 127 10.10 4.95 11.34
CA CYS A 127 9.26 6.07 11.81
C CYS A 127 8.44 6.70 10.68
N GLY A 128 9.06 6.93 9.53
CA GLY A 128 8.38 7.46 8.36
C GLY A 128 7.29 6.52 7.83
N MET A 129 7.61 5.22 7.71
CA MET A 129 6.65 4.18 7.35
C MET A 129 5.45 4.16 8.30
N SER A 130 5.72 4.13 9.61
CA SER A 130 4.72 4.13 10.67
C SER A 130 3.82 5.38 10.61
N ALA A 131 4.40 6.56 10.43
CA ALA A 131 3.67 7.82 10.33
C ALA A 131 2.74 7.86 9.12
N CYS A 132 3.26 7.55 7.92
CA CYS A 132 2.47 7.58 6.70
C CYS A 132 1.33 6.56 6.73
N PHE A 133 1.61 5.34 7.19
CA PHE A 133 0.62 4.29 7.34
C PHE A 133 -0.47 4.68 8.36
N SER A 134 -0.08 5.25 9.49
CA SER A 134 -1.00 5.72 10.54
C SER A 134 -1.93 6.83 10.02
N ALA A 135 -1.38 7.80 9.28
CA ALA A 135 -2.17 8.89 8.69
C ALA A 135 -3.18 8.37 7.66
N LEU A 136 -2.82 7.34 6.89
CA LEU A 136 -3.66 6.78 5.82
C LEU A 136 -4.78 5.89 6.36
N PHE A 137 -4.50 5.08 7.39
CA PHE A 137 -5.43 4.05 7.88
C PHE A 137 -6.06 4.38 9.24
N GLY A 138 -5.56 5.40 9.95
CA GLY A 138 -6.09 5.80 11.25
C GLY A 138 -5.77 4.81 12.39
N THR A 139 -4.76 3.97 12.26
CA THR A 139 -4.41 2.89 13.20
C THR A 139 -2.99 3.04 13.75
N PRO A 140 -2.71 4.00 14.67
CA PRO A 140 -1.36 4.36 15.06
C PRO A 140 -0.57 3.22 15.72
N MET A 141 -1.17 2.45 16.61
CA MET A 141 -0.48 1.33 17.26
C MET A 141 -0.16 0.19 16.29
N ALA A 142 -1.12 -0.18 15.44
CA ALA A 142 -0.90 -1.19 14.41
C ALA A 142 0.15 -0.73 13.39
N ALA A 143 0.14 0.55 12.99
CA ALA A 143 1.13 1.13 12.10
C ALA A 143 2.56 1.06 12.65
N ALA A 144 2.73 1.34 13.95
CA ALA A 144 4.03 1.26 14.62
C ALA A 144 4.57 -0.18 14.63
N ILE A 145 3.75 -1.15 15.03
CA ILE A 145 4.13 -2.57 15.07
C ILE A 145 4.40 -3.09 13.66
N PHE A 146 3.49 -2.81 12.71
CA PHE A 146 3.60 -3.25 11.34
C PHE A 146 4.88 -2.77 10.66
N SER A 147 5.29 -1.51 10.90
CA SER A 147 6.50 -0.95 10.30
C SER A 147 7.78 -1.64 10.78
N MET A 148 7.78 -2.21 11.99
CA MET A 148 8.91 -2.99 12.52
C MET A 148 8.86 -4.45 12.04
N GLU A 149 7.66 -5.05 11.99
CA GLU A 149 7.46 -6.44 11.64
C GLU A 149 7.69 -6.70 10.13
N VAL A 150 7.29 -5.75 9.27
CA VAL A 150 7.45 -5.89 7.82
C VAL A 150 8.91 -5.89 7.37
N VAL A 151 9.78 -5.28 8.17
CA VAL A 151 11.23 -5.24 7.89
C VAL A 151 11.87 -6.60 8.10
N SER A 152 11.55 -7.27 9.20
CA SER A 152 12.13 -8.57 9.53
C SER A 152 11.11 -9.43 10.25
N VAL A 153 10.47 -10.32 9.50
CA VAL A 153 9.40 -11.17 10.02
C VAL A 153 9.89 -12.01 11.19
N GLY A 154 9.19 -11.91 12.33
CA GLY A 154 9.51 -12.64 13.55
C GLY A 154 10.67 -12.08 14.37
N ILE A 155 11.31 -10.99 13.93
CA ILE A 155 12.38 -10.31 14.70
C ILE A 155 12.00 -8.84 14.86
N MET A 156 11.50 -8.49 16.04
CA MET A 156 11.12 -7.12 16.35
C MET A 156 12.33 -6.25 16.72
N TYR A 157 12.50 -5.13 16.03
CA TYR A 157 13.56 -4.16 16.31
C TYR A 157 13.12 -3.21 17.45
N TYR A 158 13.24 -3.65 18.69
CA TYR A 158 12.72 -2.95 19.88
C TYR A 158 13.20 -1.50 20.03
N ALA A 159 14.39 -1.16 19.55
CA ALA A 159 14.91 0.21 19.60
C ALA A 159 14.03 1.20 18.81
N ALA A 160 13.32 0.73 17.79
CA ALA A 160 12.41 1.52 16.98
C ALA A 160 10.99 1.64 17.58
N LEU A 161 10.62 0.84 18.58
CA LEU A 161 9.25 0.78 19.10
C LEU A 161 8.74 2.15 19.56
N VAL A 162 9.44 2.79 20.48
CA VAL A 162 9.05 4.09 21.03
C VAL A 162 9.07 5.19 19.96
N PRO A 163 10.13 5.33 19.13
CA PRO A 163 10.14 6.27 18.02
C PRO A 163 8.99 6.08 17.02
N CYS A 164 8.67 4.85 16.64
CA CYS A 164 7.57 4.56 15.70
C CYS A 164 6.20 4.86 16.31
N VAL A 165 5.98 4.55 17.60
CA VAL A 165 4.73 4.90 18.29
C VAL A 165 4.54 6.41 18.36
N ILE A 166 5.58 7.15 18.74
CA ILE A 166 5.49 8.63 18.77
C ILE A 166 5.21 9.18 17.38
N SER A 167 5.92 8.71 16.36
CA SER A 167 5.76 9.15 14.98
C SER A 167 4.34 8.87 14.45
N SER A 168 3.82 7.68 14.72
CA SER A 168 2.47 7.27 14.29
C SER A 168 1.36 8.05 15.00
N LEU A 169 1.49 8.33 16.31
CA LEU A 169 0.53 9.11 17.07
C LEU A 169 0.50 10.57 16.61
N VAL A 170 1.65 11.18 16.35
CA VAL A 170 1.74 12.55 15.80
C VAL A 170 1.06 12.60 14.41
N ALA A 171 1.36 11.63 13.55
CA ALA A 171 0.77 11.54 12.23
C ALA A 171 -0.76 11.35 12.27
N HIS A 172 -1.23 10.49 13.19
CA HIS A 172 -2.66 10.29 13.42
C HIS A 172 -3.35 11.59 13.89
N GLY A 173 -2.75 12.30 14.84
CA GLY A 173 -3.26 13.59 15.30
C GLY A 173 -3.40 14.60 14.17
N ILE A 174 -2.43 14.66 13.24
CA ILE A 174 -2.52 15.50 12.04
C ILE A 174 -3.66 15.04 11.15
N ALA A 175 -3.74 13.75 10.81
CA ALA A 175 -4.80 13.22 9.96
C ALA A 175 -6.20 13.52 10.51
N VAL A 176 -6.40 13.33 11.82
CA VAL A 176 -7.67 13.64 12.50
C VAL A 176 -7.97 15.14 12.47
N SER A 177 -6.98 16.02 12.65
CA SER A 177 -7.18 17.47 12.57
C SER A 177 -7.65 17.94 11.18
N PHE A 178 -7.34 17.17 10.12
CA PHE A 178 -7.86 17.38 8.77
C PHE A 178 -9.17 16.64 8.49
N GLY A 179 -9.79 16.01 9.49
CA GLY A 179 -11.07 15.32 9.36
C GLY A 179 -10.99 13.89 8.81
N ILE A 180 -9.79 13.29 8.76
CA ILE A 180 -9.67 11.89 8.38
C ILE A 180 -10.09 11.04 9.58
N SER A 181 -11.11 10.22 9.39
CA SER A 181 -11.57 9.23 10.36
C SER A 181 -11.08 7.82 9.96
N GLN A 182 -10.90 6.98 10.96
CA GLN A 182 -10.62 5.56 10.76
C GLN A 182 -11.75 4.89 9.96
N GLU A 183 -11.40 4.01 9.03
CA GLU A 183 -12.38 3.13 8.38
C GLU A 183 -12.93 2.16 9.43
N LEU A 184 -14.18 2.34 9.84
CA LEU A 184 -14.85 1.50 10.82
C LEU A 184 -15.76 0.52 10.10
N PHE A 185 -15.57 -0.77 10.39
CA PHE A 185 -16.48 -1.82 9.98
C PHE A 185 -17.34 -2.18 11.19
N LEU A 186 -18.63 -1.87 11.12
CA LEU A 186 -19.56 -2.18 12.20
C LEU A 186 -19.89 -3.68 12.16
N ILE A 187 -19.70 -4.34 13.30
CA ILE A 187 -20.05 -5.76 13.49
C ILE A 187 -21.15 -5.81 14.55
N ASP A 188 -22.34 -6.26 14.17
CA ASP A 188 -23.53 -6.25 15.02
C ASP A 188 -23.42 -7.20 16.23
N SER A 189 -22.70 -8.30 16.08
CA SER A 189 -22.55 -9.28 17.17
C SER A 189 -21.13 -9.86 17.19
N ILE A 190 -20.49 -9.73 18.34
CA ILE A 190 -19.17 -10.35 18.57
C ILE A 190 -19.38 -11.63 19.38
N PRO A 191 -19.10 -12.82 18.83
CA PRO A 191 -19.24 -14.07 19.56
C PRO A 191 -18.27 -14.11 20.76
N SER A 192 -18.72 -14.65 21.89
CA SER A 192 -17.88 -14.81 23.07
C SER A 192 -16.69 -15.73 22.78
N PHE A 193 -15.57 -15.46 23.44
CA PHE A 193 -14.39 -16.31 23.32
C PHE A 193 -14.68 -17.68 23.95
N GLY A 194 -14.55 -18.74 23.15
CA GLY A 194 -14.73 -20.12 23.55
C GLY A 194 -13.94 -21.06 22.66
N ILE A 195 -13.70 -22.29 23.11
CA ILE A 195 -12.88 -23.28 22.38
C ILE A 195 -13.41 -23.49 20.95
N GLY A 196 -14.73 -23.59 20.77
CA GLY A 196 -15.32 -23.75 19.44
C GLY A 196 -15.03 -22.57 18.48
N ASN A 197 -15.09 -21.34 18.99
CA ASN A 197 -14.76 -20.15 18.20
C ASN A 197 -13.26 -20.04 17.95
N ALA A 198 -12.42 -20.42 18.92
CA ALA A 198 -10.98 -20.48 18.73
C ALA A 198 -10.58 -21.45 17.60
N VAL A 199 -11.19 -22.64 17.56
CA VAL A 199 -10.95 -23.61 16.46
C VAL A 199 -11.39 -23.05 15.11
N ARG A 200 -12.56 -22.41 15.02
CA ARG A 200 -13.03 -21.77 13.77
C ARG A 200 -12.08 -20.68 13.28
N ILE A 201 -11.59 -19.83 14.19
CA ILE A 201 -10.62 -18.77 13.87
C ILE A 201 -9.31 -19.39 13.41
N SER A 202 -8.83 -20.46 14.05
CA SER A 202 -7.60 -21.14 13.66
C SER A 202 -7.72 -21.76 12.25
N VAL A 203 -8.84 -22.39 11.94
CA VAL A 203 -9.10 -22.92 10.59
C VAL A 203 -9.12 -21.79 9.55
N LEU A 204 -9.81 -20.69 9.86
CA LEU A 204 -9.82 -19.50 8.99
C LEU A 204 -8.41 -18.96 8.76
N ALA A 205 -7.60 -18.84 9.81
CA ALA A 205 -6.22 -18.37 9.72
C ALA A 205 -5.35 -19.26 8.81
N ILE A 206 -5.49 -20.59 8.92
CA ILE A 206 -4.79 -21.56 8.04
C ILE A 206 -5.22 -21.38 6.58
N LEU A 207 -6.52 -21.21 6.32
CA LEU A 207 -7.02 -20.97 4.96
C LEU A 207 -6.49 -19.64 4.40
N CYS A 208 -6.51 -18.57 5.19
CA CYS A 208 -5.96 -17.27 4.80
C CYS A 208 -4.46 -17.36 4.51
N ALA A 209 -3.69 -18.10 5.33
CA ALA A 209 -2.27 -18.33 5.08
C ALA A 209 -2.04 -19.07 3.76
N GLY A 210 -2.83 -20.11 3.47
CA GLY A 210 -2.77 -20.84 2.20
C GLY A 210 -3.05 -19.95 0.98
N ILE A 211 -4.09 -19.10 1.06
CA ILE A 211 -4.43 -18.14 0.00
C ILE A 211 -3.32 -17.09 -0.16
N SER A 212 -2.75 -16.61 0.94
CA SER A 212 -1.64 -15.65 0.90
C SER A 212 -0.41 -16.22 0.18
N ILE A 213 -0.04 -17.48 0.49
CA ILE A 213 1.06 -18.17 -0.19
C ILE A 213 0.77 -18.32 -1.69
N LEU A 214 -0.45 -18.77 -2.03
CA LEU A 214 -0.89 -18.90 -3.42
C LEU A 214 -0.79 -17.57 -4.16
N PHE A 215 -1.27 -16.48 -3.56
CA PHE A 215 -1.21 -15.13 -4.12
C PHE A 215 0.24 -14.69 -4.38
N CYS A 216 1.13 -14.87 -3.41
CA CYS A 216 2.56 -14.54 -3.57
C CYS A 216 3.21 -15.32 -4.71
N VAL A 217 2.95 -16.63 -4.80
CA VAL A 217 3.47 -17.49 -5.86
C VAL A 217 2.96 -17.03 -7.23
N MET A 218 1.65 -16.79 -7.35
CA MET A 218 1.05 -16.32 -8.61
C MET A 218 1.59 -14.96 -9.03
N LEU A 219 1.79 -14.04 -8.09
CA LEU A 219 2.34 -12.71 -8.35
C LEU A 219 3.76 -12.80 -8.92
N HIS A 220 4.64 -13.58 -8.29
CA HIS A 220 6.01 -13.78 -8.76
C HIS A 220 6.06 -14.49 -10.12
N GLN A 221 5.24 -15.52 -10.31
CA GLN A 221 5.17 -16.23 -11.59
C GLN A 221 4.64 -15.33 -12.70
N SER A 222 3.61 -14.53 -12.43
CA SER A 222 3.06 -13.57 -13.40
C SER A 222 4.11 -12.52 -13.76
N GLU A 223 4.82 -11.98 -12.80
CA GLU A 223 5.90 -11.02 -13.05
C GLU A 223 7.01 -11.62 -13.92
N ALA A 224 7.45 -12.82 -13.60
CA ALA A 224 8.47 -13.54 -14.38
C ALA A 224 7.98 -13.81 -15.82
N LEU A 225 6.73 -14.26 -15.97
CA LEU A 225 6.11 -14.51 -17.26
C LEU A 225 6.03 -13.23 -18.11
N TYR A 226 5.55 -12.13 -17.52
CA TYR A 226 5.48 -10.85 -18.20
C TYR A 226 6.86 -10.32 -18.61
N LYS A 227 7.88 -10.45 -17.74
CA LYS A 227 9.26 -10.07 -18.06
C LYS A 227 9.85 -10.92 -19.18
N HIS A 228 9.49 -12.21 -19.24
CA HIS A 228 9.94 -13.12 -20.30
C HIS A 228 9.37 -12.75 -21.67
N PHE A 229 8.05 -12.54 -21.76
CA PHE A 229 7.38 -12.21 -23.02
C PHE A 229 7.57 -10.75 -23.44
N PHE A 230 7.58 -9.81 -22.51
CA PHE A 230 7.63 -8.39 -22.79
C PHE A 230 8.87 -7.75 -22.12
N LYS A 231 10.01 -7.78 -22.85
CA LYS A 231 11.26 -7.18 -22.37
C LYS A 231 11.18 -5.66 -22.20
N ASN A 232 10.41 -4.99 -23.07
CA ASN A 232 10.23 -3.54 -23.01
C ASN A 232 9.19 -3.17 -21.93
N PRO A 233 9.54 -2.36 -20.90
CA PRO A 233 8.64 -1.96 -19.84
C PRO A 233 7.36 -1.25 -20.36
N TYR A 234 7.48 -0.43 -21.40
CA TYR A 234 6.35 0.28 -21.99
C TYR A 234 5.32 -0.69 -22.60
N VAL A 235 5.79 -1.69 -23.35
CA VAL A 235 4.91 -2.72 -23.94
C VAL A 235 4.26 -3.53 -22.84
N ARG A 236 5.02 -3.92 -21.82
CA ARG A 236 4.55 -4.70 -20.69
C ARG A 236 3.40 -4.01 -19.96
N VAL A 237 3.54 -2.73 -19.64
CA VAL A 237 2.52 -1.96 -18.93
C VAL A 237 1.30 -1.72 -19.81
N PHE A 238 1.51 -1.42 -21.10
CA PHE A 238 0.41 -1.24 -22.05
C PHE A 238 -0.44 -2.50 -22.20
N VAL A 239 0.19 -3.64 -22.43
CA VAL A 239 -0.50 -4.94 -22.53
C VAL A 239 -1.20 -5.30 -21.22
N GLY A 240 -0.55 -5.09 -20.07
CA GLY A 240 -1.17 -5.29 -18.76
C GLY A 240 -2.42 -4.45 -18.56
N GLY A 241 -2.38 -3.17 -18.93
CA GLY A 241 -3.54 -2.29 -18.89
C GLY A 241 -4.68 -2.77 -19.80
N CYS A 242 -4.37 -3.22 -21.03
CA CYS A 242 -5.36 -3.80 -21.93
C CYS A 242 -6.01 -5.06 -21.36
N ILE A 243 -5.23 -5.94 -20.71
CA ILE A 243 -5.76 -7.16 -20.08
C ILE A 243 -6.74 -6.80 -18.96
N VAL A 244 -6.41 -5.83 -18.12
CA VAL A 244 -7.32 -5.36 -17.06
C VAL A 244 -8.62 -4.82 -17.62
N ILE A 245 -8.57 -4.07 -18.73
CA ILE A 245 -9.77 -3.58 -19.44
C ILE A 245 -10.62 -4.75 -19.92
N VAL A 246 -10.01 -5.72 -20.60
CA VAL A 246 -10.74 -6.90 -21.14
C VAL A 246 -11.38 -7.68 -20.00
N LEU A 247 -10.66 -7.95 -18.92
CA LEU A 247 -11.20 -8.63 -17.74
C LEU A 247 -12.38 -7.86 -17.12
N THR A 248 -12.26 -6.53 -17.00
CA THR A 248 -13.34 -5.69 -16.47
C THR A 248 -14.58 -5.73 -17.36
N LEU A 249 -14.41 -5.74 -18.67
CA LEU A 249 -15.52 -5.85 -19.64
C LEU A 249 -16.17 -7.24 -19.60
N LEU A 250 -15.39 -8.31 -19.45
CA LEU A 250 -15.91 -9.67 -19.30
C LEU A 250 -16.73 -9.84 -18.02
N VAL A 251 -16.30 -9.23 -16.92
CA VAL A 251 -17.03 -9.23 -15.64
C VAL A 251 -18.27 -8.33 -15.69
N GLY A 252 -18.29 -7.35 -16.60
CA GLY A 252 -19.43 -6.44 -16.81
C GLY A 252 -19.59 -5.35 -15.74
N ASN A 253 -18.66 -5.23 -14.78
CA ASN A 253 -18.68 -4.19 -13.76
C ASN A 253 -17.26 -3.83 -13.27
N GLN A 254 -17.13 -2.69 -12.58
CA GLN A 254 -15.86 -2.19 -12.05
C GLN A 254 -15.72 -2.39 -10.53
N ASN A 255 -16.54 -3.24 -9.92
CA ASN A 255 -16.52 -3.44 -8.46
C ASN A 255 -15.20 -4.02 -7.97
N TYR A 256 -14.51 -4.79 -8.82
CA TYR A 256 -13.24 -5.45 -8.50
C TYR A 256 -12.01 -4.58 -8.77
N ASN A 257 -12.19 -3.37 -9.31
CA ASN A 257 -11.11 -2.42 -9.57
C ASN A 257 -10.79 -1.56 -8.33
N GLY A 258 -9.56 -1.03 -8.25
CA GLY A 258 -9.10 -0.21 -7.14
C GLY A 258 -8.78 -1.01 -5.88
N THR A 259 -8.93 -0.41 -4.69
CA THR A 259 -8.48 -0.97 -3.40
C THR A 259 -9.27 -2.19 -2.92
N GLY A 260 -10.55 -2.32 -3.30
CA GLY A 260 -11.42 -3.42 -2.86
C GLY A 260 -12.13 -3.20 -1.52
N VAL A 261 -12.00 -2.04 -0.89
CA VAL A 261 -12.67 -1.72 0.40
C VAL A 261 -14.18 -1.92 0.32
N ASN A 262 -14.80 -1.58 -0.82
CA ASN A 262 -16.23 -1.79 -1.04
C ASN A 262 -16.63 -3.27 -0.97
N ILE A 263 -15.77 -4.18 -1.45
CA ILE A 263 -16.03 -5.62 -1.37
C ILE A 263 -15.92 -6.11 0.06
N ILE A 264 -14.96 -5.59 0.83
CA ILE A 264 -14.83 -5.89 2.26
C ILE A 264 -16.10 -5.48 3.01
N ALA A 265 -16.61 -4.28 2.76
CA ALA A 265 -17.88 -3.84 3.33
C ALA A 265 -19.05 -4.77 2.97
N GLN A 266 -19.18 -5.14 1.68
CA GLN A 266 -20.19 -6.10 1.24
C GLN A 266 -20.03 -7.49 1.88
N CYS A 267 -18.80 -7.94 2.17
CA CYS A 267 -18.58 -9.20 2.89
C CYS A 267 -19.12 -9.13 4.32
N ILE A 268 -18.90 -8.00 5.00
CA ILE A 268 -19.36 -7.79 6.38
C ILE A 268 -20.90 -7.70 6.42
N ASP A 269 -21.48 -6.98 5.45
CA ASP A 269 -22.95 -6.84 5.31
C ASP A 269 -23.63 -8.13 4.79
N GLY A 270 -22.87 -9.17 4.44
CA GLY A 270 -23.40 -10.42 3.88
C GLY A 270 -24.02 -10.31 2.50
N THR A 271 -23.77 -9.21 1.78
CA THR A 271 -24.34 -8.93 0.45
C THR A 271 -23.39 -9.26 -0.70
N VAL A 272 -22.18 -9.74 -0.40
CA VAL A 272 -21.15 -10.07 -1.38
C VAL A 272 -21.56 -11.26 -2.24
N ARG A 273 -21.23 -11.20 -3.53
CA ARG A 273 -21.41 -12.32 -4.45
C ARG A 273 -20.26 -13.33 -4.29
N PRO A 274 -20.53 -14.66 -4.30
CA PRO A 274 -19.49 -15.68 -4.13
C PRO A 274 -18.32 -15.58 -5.11
N GLU A 275 -18.58 -15.16 -6.35
CA GLU A 275 -17.55 -14.96 -7.37
C GLU A 275 -16.54 -13.86 -7.02
N ALA A 276 -16.86 -12.97 -6.08
CA ALA A 276 -15.97 -11.90 -5.65
C ALA A 276 -14.66 -12.44 -5.05
N PHE A 277 -14.71 -13.59 -4.38
CA PHE A 277 -13.53 -14.22 -3.77
C PHE A 277 -12.52 -14.74 -4.80
N LEU A 278 -12.97 -15.00 -6.04
CA LEU A 278 -12.11 -15.42 -7.13
C LEU A 278 -11.64 -14.24 -8.00
N LEU A 279 -12.53 -13.24 -8.19
CA LEU A 279 -12.31 -12.16 -9.15
C LEU A 279 -11.55 -10.97 -8.55
N LYS A 280 -11.49 -10.82 -7.21
CA LYS A 280 -10.74 -9.79 -6.50
C LYS A 280 -9.48 -10.32 -5.90
#